data_5d1bf549a5dc5016ebc4e0b0ab6222ad
#
_entry.id   5d1bf549a5dc5016ebc4e0b0ab6222ad
#
_cell.length_a   1.000
_cell.length_b   1.000
_cell.length_c   1.000
_cell.angle_alpha   90.00
_cell.angle_beta   90.00
_cell.angle_gamma   90.00
#
_symmetry.space_group_name_H-M   'P 1'
#
loop_
_entity.id
_entity.type
_entity.pdbx_description
1 polymer ?
#
loop_
_entity_poly.entity_id
_entity_poly.type
_entity_poly.pdbx_seq_one_letter_code
_entity_poly.pdbx_strand_id
1 'polypeptide(L)'
;MERLKRKEKCQLTEKFLQFGEGNFLRGFVDWMIDRLNKEADFDGGVVVVQPLAQGLIPMINEQDGLYTLYLRGLQDGQKVEETRVVDCITRGINPFENTDEFFECASNPELRYIISNTTEAGIEYKPNQNQIGRAHV
;
A
#
# COMPACT_ATOMS: atom_id res chain seq x y z
N MET A 1 0.38 -6.29 -24.34
CA MET A 1 0.68 -6.71 -22.96
C MET A 1 -0.61 -6.72 -22.16
N GLU A 2 -1.01 -7.88 -21.73
CA GLU A 2 -2.21 -7.97 -20.89
C GLU A 2 -1.94 -7.37 -19.52
N ARG A 3 -2.88 -6.56 -19.06
CA ARG A 3 -2.83 -6.02 -17.71
C ARG A 3 -3.22 -7.09 -16.70
N LEU A 4 -2.58 -7.06 -15.55
CA LEU A 4 -2.95 -7.95 -14.45
C LEU A 4 -4.37 -7.67 -13.99
N LYS A 5 -5.16 -8.74 -13.86
CA LYS A 5 -6.53 -8.68 -13.35
C LYS A 5 -6.79 -9.87 -12.44
N ARG A 6 -7.58 -9.66 -11.40
CA ARG A 6 -8.03 -10.75 -10.54
C ARG A 6 -9.04 -11.61 -11.28
N LYS A 7 -8.90 -12.93 -11.14
CA LYS A 7 -9.88 -13.88 -11.63
C LYS A 7 -11.11 -13.93 -10.73
N GLU A 8 -10.92 -13.70 -9.44
CA GLU A 8 -11.96 -13.71 -8.43
C GLU A 8 -11.86 -12.46 -7.56
N LYS A 9 -12.97 -12.04 -6.94
CA LYS A 9 -12.98 -10.92 -6.00
C LYS A 9 -12.05 -11.20 -4.83
N CYS A 10 -11.26 -10.20 -4.44
CA CYS A 10 -10.41 -10.28 -3.26
C CYS A 10 -11.24 -10.48 -2.00
N GLN A 11 -10.94 -11.53 -1.23
CA GLN A 11 -11.63 -11.86 0.01
C GLN A 11 -10.80 -11.60 1.26
N LEU A 12 -9.63 -10.96 1.12
CA LEU A 12 -8.80 -10.61 2.26
C LEU A 12 -9.50 -9.59 3.17
N THR A 13 -9.37 -9.81 4.47
CA THR A 13 -9.87 -8.86 5.47
C THR A 13 -9.02 -7.59 5.44
N GLU A 14 -9.64 -6.44 5.30
CA GLU A 14 -8.95 -5.15 5.25
C GLU A 14 -8.46 -4.75 6.63
N LYS A 15 -7.23 -5.13 6.97
CA LYS A 15 -6.59 -4.89 8.27
C LYS A 15 -5.64 -3.70 8.28
N PHE A 16 -5.19 -3.27 7.11
CA PHE A 16 -4.20 -2.21 6.96
C PHE A 16 -4.76 -1.03 6.17
N LEU A 17 -4.55 0.16 6.69
CA LEU A 17 -4.78 1.40 5.97
C LEU A 17 -3.41 2.02 5.69
N GLN A 18 -3.03 2.09 4.42
CA GLN A 18 -1.71 2.52 3.99
C GLN A 18 -1.79 3.87 3.30
N PHE A 19 -1.16 4.88 3.90
CA PHE A 19 -1.05 6.20 3.29
C PHE A 19 0.20 6.27 2.42
N GLY A 20 -0.01 6.12 1.14
CA GLY A 20 1.04 6.14 0.15
C GLY A 20 0.99 4.94 -0.80
N GLU A 21 1.12 5.22 -2.08
CA GLU A 21 1.07 4.25 -3.16
C GLU A 21 2.43 4.07 -3.85
N GLY A 22 3.48 4.60 -3.24
CA GLY A 22 4.83 4.59 -3.82
C GLY A 22 5.50 3.22 -3.81
N ASN A 23 6.61 3.15 -4.53
CA ASN A 23 7.34 1.89 -4.72
C ASN A 23 7.91 1.31 -3.43
N PHE A 24 8.31 2.17 -2.47
CA PHE A 24 8.89 1.69 -1.22
C PHE A 24 7.88 0.85 -0.42
N LEU A 25 6.69 1.37 -0.18
CA LEU A 25 5.69 0.64 0.58
C LEU A 25 5.22 -0.61 -0.16
N ARG A 26 4.96 -0.50 -1.46
CA ARG A 26 4.52 -1.64 -2.26
C ARG A 26 5.60 -2.71 -2.41
N GLY A 27 6.87 -2.33 -2.51
CA GLY A 27 7.98 -3.25 -2.68
C GLY A 27 8.54 -3.82 -1.39
N PHE A 28 8.21 -3.25 -0.25
CA PHE A 28 8.74 -3.67 1.04
C PHE A 28 7.65 -4.12 2.00
N VAL A 29 6.80 -3.21 2.47
CA VAL A 29 5.78 -3.53 3.48
C VAL A 29 4.71 -4.45 2.89
N ASP A 30 4.18 -4.12 1.71
CA ASP A 30 3.13 -4.92 1.09
C ASP A 30 3.65 -6.29 0.65
N TRP A 31 4.91 -6.37 0.26
CA TRP A 31 5.57 -7.65 0.00
C TRP A 31 5.63 -8.53 1.26
N MET A 32 5.96 -7.96 2.43
CA MET A 32 5.97 -8.70 3.69
C MET A 32 4.56 -9.19 4.05
N ILE A 33 3.55 -8.36 3.87
CA ILE A 33 2.15 -8.74 4.13
C ILE A 33 1.71 -9.85 3.19
N ASP A 34 2.08 -9.75 1.92
CA ASP A 34 1.81 -10.79 0.93
C ASP A 34 2.42 -12.14 1.33
N ARG A 35 3.65 -12.12 1.82
CA ARG A 35 4.31 -13.32 2.33
C ARG A 35 3.59 -13.89 3.55
N LEU A 36 3.20 -13.04 4.49
CA LEU A 36 2.44 -13.47 5.67
C LEU A 36 1.12 -14.13 5.27
N ASN A 37 0.43 -13.57 4.29
CA ASN A 37 -0.81 -14.16 3.79
C ASN A 37 -0.61 -15.56 3.20
N LYS A 38 0.44 -15.72 2.40
CA LYS A 38 0.72 -16.98 1.68
C LYS A 38 1.38 -18.04 2.56
N GLU A 39 2.21 -17.63 3.51
CA GLU A 39 3.00 -18.55 4.33
C GLU A 39 2.41 -18.81 5.72
N ALA A 40 1.57 -17.92 6.22
CA ALA A 40 1.06 -17.98 7.60
C ALA A 40 -0.45 -17.73 7.73
N ASP A 41 -1.19 -17.73 6.64
CA ASP A 41 -2.65 -17.50 6.61
C ASP A 41 -3.07 -16.23 7.37
N PHE A 42 -2.31 -15.16 7.24
CA PHE A 42 -2.50 -13.94 8.02
C PHE A 42 -3.79 -13.19 7.68
N ASP A 43 -4.33 -13.37 6.48
CA ASP A 43 -5.57 -12.73 6.01
C ASP A 43 -5.50 -11.19 6.13
N GLY A 44 -4.40 -10.61 5.72
CA GLY A 44 -4.16 -9.16 5.77
C GLY A 44 -4.37 -8.50 4.43
N GLY A 45 -5.47 -7.80 4.27
CA GLY A 45 -5.75 -6.94 3.14
C GLY A 45 -5.29 -5.52 3.41
N VAL A 46 -4.77 -4.85 2.38
CA VAL A 46 -4.26 -3.48 2.45
C VAL A 46 -5.14 -2.57 1.62
N VAL A 47 -5.67 -1.53 2.24
CA VAL A 47 -6.31 -0.43 1.55
C VAL A 47 -5.29 0.68 1.37
N VAL A 48 -4.99 1.05 0.14
CA VAL A 48 -4.02 2.09 -0.17
C VAL A 48 -4.73 3.41 -0.37
N VAL A 49 -4.30 4.43 0.36
CA VAL A 49 -4.85 5.79 0.28
C VAL A 49 -3.84 6.71 -0.39
N GLN A 50 -4.31 7.41 -1.42
CA GLN A 50 -3.50 8.38 -2.14
C GLN A 50 -3.37 9.67 -1.32
N PRO A 51 -2.15 10.09 -0.94
CA PRO A 51 -1.98 11.25 -0.06
C PRO A 51 -2.10 12.60 -0.78
N LEU A 52 -2.01 12.59 -2.10
CA LEU A 52 -2.10 13.80 -2.94
C LEU A 52 -3.24 13.66 -3.95
N ALA A 53 -3.71 14.79 -4.46
CA ALA A 53 -4.81 14.81 -5.42
C ALA A 53 -4.49 14.04 -6.71
N GLN A 54 -3.23 13.97 -7.08
CA GLN A 54 -2.75 13.17 -8.22
C GLN A 54 -1.84 12.05 -7.72
N GLY A 55 -1.97 10.86 -8.29
CA GLY A 55 -1.18 9.70 -7.91
C GLY A 55 -1.56 8.45 -8.68
N LEU A 56 -1.21 7.29 -8.13
CA LEU A 56 -1.26 6.00 -8.82
C LEU A 56 -2.55 5.20 -8.59
N ILE A 57 -3.48 5.70 -7.78
CA ILE A 57 -4.69 4.94 -7.42
C ILE A 57 -5.49 4.50 -8.64
N PRO A 58 -5.71 5.34 -9.68
CA PRO A 58 -6.41 4.86 -10.87
C PRO A 58 -5.73 3.65 -11.51
N MET A 59 -4.41 3.66 -11.60
CA MET A 59 -3.64 2.54 -12.15
C MET A 59 -3.75 1.31 -11.25
N ILE A 60 -3.65 1.48 -9.95
CA ILE A 60 -3.75 0.39 -8.98
C ILE A 60 -5.11 -0.28 -9.07
N ASN A 61 -6.19 0.49 -9.10
CA ASN A 61 -7.54 -0.05 -9.22
C ASN A 61 -7.81 -0.70 -10.57
N GLU A 62 -7.23 -0.16 -11.64
CA GLU A 62 -7.33 -0.76 -12.98
C GLU A 62 -6.72 -2.16 -13.04
N GLN A 63 -5.72 -2.43 -12.22
CA GLN A 63 -5.07 -3.74 -12.09
C GLN A 63 -5.62 -4.56 -10.91
N ASP A 64 -6.75 -4.19 -10.35
CA ASP A 64 -7.35 -4.85 -9.18
C ASP A 64 -6.40 -4.95 -7.97
N GLY A 65 -5.50 -4.00 -7.81
CA GLY A 65 -4.49 -3.98 -6.76
C GLY A 65 -3.30 -4.91 -7.00
N LEU A 66 -3.29 -5.66 -8.09
CA LEU A 66 -2.21 -6.59 -8.41
C LEU A 66 -1.01 -5.87 -9.02
N TYR A 67 0.18 -6.35 -8.68
CA TYR A 67 1.41 -5.90 -9.34
C TYR A 67 2.48 -6.97 -9.26
N THR A 68 3.41 -6.94 -10.21
CA THR A 68 4.57 -7.84 -10.23
C THR A 68 5.75 -7.17 -9.56
N LEU A 69 6.33 -7.86 -8.59
CA LEU A 69 7.54 -7.43 -7.90
C LEU A 69 8.72 -8.26 -8.37
N TYR A 70 9.79 -7.58 -8.76
CA TYR A 70 11.05 -8.21 -9.13
C TYR A 70 12.01 -8.13 -7.94
N LEU A 71 12.35 -9.29 -7.37
CA LEU A 71 13.29 -9.40 -6.27
C LEU A 71 14.65 -9.79 -6.84
N ARG A 72 15.63 -8.91 -6.67
CA ARG A 72 17.00 -9.14 -7.12
C ARG A 72 17.95 -9.09 -5.93
N GLY A 73 18.82 -10.09 -5.83
CA GLY A 73 19.75 -10.15 -4.73
C GLY A 73 20.89 -11.11 -4.98
N LEU A 74 21.70 -11.29 -3.95
CA LEU A 74 22.78 -12.26 -3.94
C LEU A 74 22.43 -13.33 -2.89
N GLN A 75 22.51 -14.58 -3.31
CA GLN A 75 22.39 -15.73 -2.43
C GLN A 75 23.58 -16.65 -2.68
N ASP A 76 24.37 -16.91 -1.63
CA ASP A 76 25.59 -17.72 -1.71
C ASP A 76 26.56 -17.23 -2.80
N GLY A 77 26.69 -15.90 -2.96
CA GLY A 77 27.54 -15.26 -3.95
C GLY A 77 27.01 -15.26 -5.37
N GLN A 78 25.83 -15.80 -5.61
CA GLN A 78 25.19 -15.84 -6.92
C GLN A 78 24.04 -14.87 -7.02
N LYS A 79 23.87 -14.26 -8.21
CA LYS A 79 22.73 -13.40 -8.49
C LYS A 79 21.45 -14.23 -8.55
N VAL A 80 20.49 -13.86 -7.71
CA VAL A 80 19.16 -14.47 -7.70
C VAL A 80 18.16 -13.42 -8.15
N GLU A 81 17.28 -13.82 -9.07
CA GLU A 81 16.16 -12.99 -9.50
C GLU A 81 14.87 -13.80 -9.33
N GLU A 82 13.95 -13.26 -8.56
CA GLU A 82 12.61 -13.84 -8.34
C GLU A 82 11.56 -12.85 -8.77
N THR A 83 10.54 -13.33 -9.45
CA THR A 83 9.33 -12.53 -9.72
C THR A 83 8.18 -13.02 -8.87
N ARG A 84 7.39 -12.09 -8.36
CA ARG A 84 6.25 -12.39 -7.50
C ARG A 84 5.10 -11.45 -7.82
N VAL A 85 3.91 -12.02 -7.98
CA VAL A 85 2.69 -11.22 -8.05
C VAL A 85 2.20 -10.96 -6.63
N VAL A 86 2.20 -9.70 -6.23
CA VAL A 86 1.69 -9.27 -4.92
C VAL A 86 0.19 -8.99 -5.07
N ASP A 87 -0.62 -9.61 -4.21
CA ASP A 87 -2.08 -9.57 -4.29
C ASP A 87 -2.77 -9.12 -3.00
N CYS A 88 -2.02 -8.56 -2.06
CA CYS A 88 -2.57 -8.15 -0.76
C CYS A 88 -3.32 -6.82 -0.79
N ILE A 89 -3.15 -6.00 -1.83
CA ILE A 89 -3.89 -4.74 -1.95
C ILE A 89 -5.32 -5.03 -2.41
N THR A 90 -6.30 -4.71 -1.57
CA THR A 90 -7.71 -4.95 -1.87
C THR A 90 -8.31 -3.88 -2.76
N ARG A 91 -7.93 -2.63 -2.53
CA ARG A 91 -8.38 -1.47 -3.30
C ARG A 91 -7.51 -0.25 -3.00
N GLY A 92 -7.58 0.73 -3.88
CA GLY A 92 -7.01 2.05 -3.65
C GLY A 92 -8.11 3.10 -3.52
N ILE A 93 -7.88 4.08 -2.67
CA ILE A 93 -8.82 5.19 -2.44
C ILE A 93 -8.12 6.50 -2.72
N ASN A 94 -8.77 7.36 -3.51
CA ASN A 94 -8.40 8.76 -3.63
C ASN A 94 -9.38 9.59 -2.78
N PRO A 95 -8.97 10.04 -1.58
CA PRO A 95 -9.90 10.76 -0.69
C PRO A 95 -10.30 12.15 -1.21
N PHE A 96 -9.57 12.68 -2.19
CA PHE A 96 -9.93 13.94 -2.84
C PHE A 96 -11.11 13.79 -3.79
N GLU A 97 -11.34 12.59 -4.31
CA GLU A 97 -12.47 12.28 -5.18
C GLU A 97 -13.60 11.57 -4.45
N ASN A 98 -13.25 10.71 -3.47
CA ASN A 98 -14.23 9.91 -2.74
C ASN A 98 -13.91 9.91 -1.25
N THR A 99 -14.32 10.97 -0.57
CA THR A 99 -14.12 11.15 0.88
C THR A 99 -14.93 10.15 1.69
N ASP A 100 -16.15 9.84 1.25
CA ASP A 100 -17.04 8.92 1.96
C ASP A 100 -16.46 7.51 2.03
N GLU A 101 -15.90 7.01 0.93
CA GLU A 101 -15.22 5.71 0.89
C GLU A 101 -14.05 5.66 1.87
N PHE A 102 -13.28 6.74 1.97
CA PHE A 102 -12.19 6.85 2.92
C PHE A 102 -12.67 6.74 4.37
N PHE A 103 -13.71 7.48 4.72
CA PHE A 103 -14.26 7.42 6.08
C PHE A 103 -14.91 6.08 6.40
N GLU A 104 -15.57 5.44 5.44
CA GLU A 104 -16.11 4.10 5.61
C GLU A 104 -15.00 3.08 5.92
N CYS A 105 -13.87 3.17 5.21
CA CYS A 105 -12.72 2.33 5.47
C CYS A 105 -12.17 2.54 6.89
N ALA A 106 -12.07 3.80 7.33
CA ALA A 106 -11.60 4.14 8.66
C ALA A 106 -12.53 3.65 9.77
N SER A 107 -13.81 3.45 9.46
CA SER A 107 -14.82 2.94 10.40
C SER A 107 -14.88 1.42 10.46
N ASN A 108 -14.08 0.71 9.67
CA ASN A 108 -14.08 -0.74 9.64
C ASN A 108 -13.52 -1.31 10.96
N PRO A 109 -14.30 -2.12 11.71
CA PRO A 109 -13.83 -2.69 12.99
C PRO A 109 -12.71 -3.70 12.84
N GLU A 110 -12.48 -4.22 11.63
CA GLU A 110 -11.38 -5.15 11.34
C GLU A 110 -10.05 -4.45 11.08
N LEU A 111 -10.05 -3.13 10.94
CA LEU A 111 -8.84 -2.35 10.74
C LEU A 111 -7.95 -2.41 11.98
N ARG A 112 -6.68 -2.79 11.82
CA ARG A 112 -5.73 -2.99 12.91
C ARG A 112 -4.52 -2.07 12.83
N TYR A 113 -4.07 -1.74 11.62
CA TYR A 113 -2.80 -1.06 11.41
C TYR A 113 -2.96 0.10 10.45
N ILE A 114 -2.30 1.19 10.78
CA ILE A 114 -2.16 2.34 9.89
C ILE A 114 -0.67 2.49 9.57
N ILE A 115 -0.36 2.56 8.29
CA ILE A 115 1.01 2.62 7.80
C ILE A 115 1.19 3.89 6.98
N SER A 116 2.29 4.58 7.19
CA SER A 116 2.71 5.68 6.34
C SER A 116 4.23 5.67 6.17
N ASN A 117 4.68 6.22 5.07
CA ASN A 117 6.10 6.44 4.81
C ASN A 117 6.31 7.94 4.56
N THR A 118 6.81 8.63 5.56
CA THR A 118 7.11 10.06 5.45
C THR A 118 8.52 10.24 4.96
N THR A 119 8.68 10.93 3.82
CA THR A 119 9.99 11.27 3.27
C THR A 119 10.62 12.45 4.02
N GLU A 120 11.90 12.67 3.84
CA GLU A 120 12.61 13.80 4.45
C GLU A 120 11.93 15.15 4.14
N ALA A 121 11.40 15.31 2.95
CA ALA A 121 10.67 16.50 2.55
C ALA A 121 9.37 16.72 3.34
N GLY A 122 8.78 15.65 3.86
CA GLY A 122 7.57 15.70 4.69
C GLY A 122 7.84 15.95 6.17
N ILE A 123 9.11 15.86 6.60
CA ILE A 123 9.53 16.12 7.99
C ILE A 123 10.38 17.38 8.01
N GLU A 124 9.73 18.51 8.18
CA GLU A 124 10.43 19.80 8.22
C GLU A 124 10.10 20.52 9.51
N TYR A 125 11.15 20.88 10.26
CA TYR A 125 10.98 21.70 11.44
C TYR A 125 10.86 23.18 11.04
N LYS A 126 9.71 23.79 11.34
CA LYS A 126 9.50 25.22 11.15
C LYS A 126 9.32 25.88 12.51
N PRO A 127 10.34 26.67 12.98
CA PRO A 127 10.32 27.22 14.33
C PRO A 127 9.17 28.18 14.62
N ASN A 128 8.50 28.70 13.58
CA ASN A 128 7.40 29.64 13.70
C ASN A 128 6.02 28.98 13.65
N GLN A 129 5.93 27.64 13.66
CA GLN A 129 4.66 26.94 13.67
C GLN A 129 4.23 26.63 15.10
N ASN A 130 3.03 27.10 15.45
CA ASN A 130 2.42 26.87 16.76
C ASN A 130 1.82 25.47 16.93
N GLN A 131 2.01 24.59 15.98
CA GLN A 131 1.46 23.24 16.01
C GLN A 131 2.57 22.21 15.89
N ILE A 132 2.81 21.51 16.98
CA ILE A 132 3.80 20.44 17.07
C ILE A 132 3.17 19.15 16.52
N GLY A 133 3.92 18.41 15.69
CA GLY A 133 3.54 17.10 15.23
C GLY A 133 2.71 17.03 13.94
N ARG A 134 2.63 18.13 13.17
CA ARG A 134 2.05 18.05 11.82
C ARG A 134 3.10 17.70 10.80
N ALA A 135 2.91 16.56 10.15
CA ALA A 135 3.63 16.26 8.93
C ALA A 135 3.02 17.07 7.78
N HIS A 136 3.84 17.74 6.99
CA HIS A 136 3.41 18.35 5.74
C HIS A 136 3.49 17.26 4.65
N VAL A 137 2.35 16.90 4.15
CA VAL A 137 2.25 15.92 3.08
C VAL A 137 2.02 16.64 1.76
#